data_10b0ffa658a646d31548ff9cacb4351f
#
_entry.id   10b0ffa658a646d31548ff9cacb4351f
#
_cell.length_a   1.000
_cell.length_b   1.000
_cell.length_c   1.000
_cell.angle_alpha   90.00
_cell.angle_beta   90.00
_cell.angle_gamma   90.00
#
_symmetry.space_group_name_H-M   'P 1'
#
loop_
_entity.id
_entity.type
_entity.pdbx_description
1 polymer ?
#
loop_
_entity_poly.entity_id
_entity_poly.type
_entity_poly.pdbx_seq_one_letter_code
_entity_poly.pdbx_strand_id
1 'polypeptide(L)'
;MLKKVRDYMREHEMTAPGDAVIVALSGGADSVCLLTVLKQLATPEFLLRAVHVHHGIRGAEADRDEAFAQKLCESLSVPLCVAYCHVPAYAAEHGLSEEEAGRILRYQVLEKEAGKWEQELPAGSRVKIALAHHRDDNAETILHHLLRGSGLTGLAGIRPVQGRRIRPLLCVGREEIRAYLEAGHISWCEDSTNQSPDYTRNRIRSQVLPLLKTAVNEQAEEHILQAGQIIGQADAYLRQQAEEIWQEAVCGREEDLAAIPLTAFARQPEILKTYLIRHMLD
;
A
#
# COMPACT_ATOMS: atom_id res chain seq x y z
N MET A 1 -17.75 -7.12 6.73
CA MET A 1 -16.87 -6.20 5.98
C MET A 1 -16.71 -4.86 6.70
N LEU A 2 -17.69 -3.96 6.70
CA LEU A 2 -17.60 -2.59 7.22
C LEU A 2 -17.07 -2.47 8.64
N LYS A 3 -17.61 -3.24 9.60
CA LYS A 3 -17.14 -3.25 10.98
C LYS A 3 -15.66 -3.65 11.06
N LYS A 4 -15.26 -4.72 10.38
CA LYS A 4 -13.89 -5.24 10.36
C LYS A 4 -12.90 -4.20 9.84
N VAL A 5 -13.24 -3.51 8.72
CA VAL A 5 -12.38 -2.47 8.16
C VAL A 5 -12.33 -1.23 9.06
N ARG A 6 -13.46 -0.80 9.63
CA ARG A 6 -13.50 0.32 10.58
C ARG A 6 -12.63 0.06 11.81
N ASP A 7 -12.78 -1.10 12.42
CA ASP A 7 -12.01 -1.48 13.61
C ASP A 7 -10.51 -1.51 13.30
N TYR A 8 -10.13 -2.07 12.14
CA TYR A 8 -8.76 -2.10 11.66
C TYR A 8 -8.18 -0.71 11.37
N MET A 9 -8.96 0.17 10.75
CA MET A 9 -8.55 1.56 10.53
C MET A 9 -8.31 2.32 11.85
N ARG A 10 -9.13 2.06 12.88
CA ARG A 10 -8.96 2.65 14.21
C ARG A 10 -7.75 2.10 14.96
N GLU A 11 -7.56 0.78 14.91
CA GLU A 11 -6.41 0.10 15.52
C GLU A 11 -5.07 0.66 15.02
N HIS A 12 -5.02 0.98 13.72
CA HIS A 12 -3.82 1.48 13.06
C HIS A 12 -3.81 3.00 12.87
N GLU A 13 -4.72 3.73 13.49
CA GLU A 13 -4.81 5.20 13.43
C GLU A 13 -4.68 5.75 11.98
N MET A 14 -5.38 5.08 11.03
CA MET A 14 -5.25 5.39 9.61
C MET A 14 -5.79 6.77 9.24
N THR A 15 -6.78 7.26 9.97
CA THR A 15 -7.41 8.58 9.80
C THR A 15 -7.72 9.21 11.15
N ALA A 16 -7.66 10.52 11.21
CA ALA A 16 -8.12 11.33 12.33
C ALA A 16 -9.35 12.18 11.91
N PRO A 17 -10.15 12.67 12.87
CA PRO A 17 -11.25 13.60 12.57
C PRO A 17 -10.75 14.83 11.80
N GLY A 18 -11.42 15.14 10.68
CA GLY A 18 -11.02 16.24 9.80
C GLY A 18 -9.98 15.89 8.73
N ASP A 19 -9.46 14.67 8.71
CA ASP A 19 -8.61 14.19 7.62
C ASP A 19 -9.41 14.06 6.30
N ALA A 20 -8.70 13.97 5.20
CA ALA A 20 -9.23 13.66 3.89
C ALA A 20 -8.56 12.39 3.34
N VAL A 21 -9.28 11.62 2.54
CA VAL A 21 -8.79 10.36 1.97
C VAL A 21 -8.95 10.35 0.45
N ILE A 22 -7.86 10.14 -0.27
CA ILE A 22 -7.84 9.84 -1.70
C ILE A 22 -7.85 8.33 -1.87
N VAL A 23 -8.80 7.80 -2.62
CA VAL A 23 -8.80 6.39 -3.03
C VAL A 23 -8.15 6.24 -4.39
N ALA A 24 -7.10 5.41 -4.48
CA ALA A 24 -6.52 5.00 -5.76
C ALA A 24 -7.48 4.01 -6.44
N LEU A 25 -8.26 4.48 -7.40
CA LEU A 25 -9.32 3.72 -8.08
C LEU A 25 -8.85 3.23 -9.44
N SER A 26 -8.61 1.92 -9.59
CA SER A 26 -8.25 1.31 -10.87
C SER A 26 -9.46 0.77 -11.67
N GLY A 27 -10.62 0.62 -11.03
CA GLY A 27 -11.79 -0.05 -11.60
C GLY A 27 -11.88 -1.55 -11.25
N GLY A 28 -10.80 -2.19 -10.84
CA GLY A 28 -10.80 -3.60 -10.42
C GLY A 28 -11.49 -3.81 -9.06
N ALA A 29 -11.88 -5.07 -8.78
CA ALA A 29 -12.68 -5.46 -7.62
C ALA A 29 -12.18 -4.86 -6.29
N ASP A 30 -10.86 -4.95 -6.03
CA ASP A 30 -10.28 -4.52 -4.76
C ASP A 30 -10.42 -2.99 -4.57
N SER A 31 -10.16 -2.21 -5.63
CA SER A 31 -10.25 -0.75 -5.59
C SER A 31 -11.70 -0.25 -5.53
N VAL A 32 -12.62 -0.95 -6.17
CA VAL A 32 -14.07 -0.69 -6.11
C VAL A 32 -14.59 -1.00 -4.72
N CYS A 33 -14.19 -2.13 -4.14
CA CYS A 33 -14.53 -2.48 -2.76
C CYS A 33 -14.02 -1.42 -1.78
N LEU A 34 -12.74 -1.01 -1.91
CA LEU A 34 -12.14 0.02 -1.07
C LEU A 34 -12.95 1.32 -1.13
N LEU A 35 -13.26 1.81 -2.33
CA LEU A 35 -14.04 3.04 -2.51
C LEU A 35 -15.42 2.93 -1.87
N THR A 36 -16.12 1.82 -2.10
CA THR A 36 -17.48 1.61 -1.58
C THR A 36 -17.51 1.52 -0.05
N VAL A 37 -16.54 0.79 0.52
CA VAL A 37 -16.40 0.66 1.98
C VAL A 37 -16.07 2.01 2.59
N LEU A 38 -15.09 2.73 2.05
CA LEU A 38 -14.69 4.04 2.58
C LEU A 38 -15.80 5.09 2.42
N LYS A 39 -16.59 5.04 1.35
CA LYS A 39 -17.76 5.92 1.21
C LYS A 39 -18.78 5.74 2.33
N GLN A 40 -19.01 4.50 2.76
CA GLN A 40 -19.93 4.22 3.87
C GLN A 40 -19.35 4.59 5.24
N LEU A 41 -18.01 4.67 5.36
CA LEU A 41 -17.32 5.05 6.59
C LEU A 41 -17.01 6.56 6.69
N ALA A 42 -17.00 7.27 5.55
CA ALA A 42 -16.50 8.65 5.44
C ALA A 42 -17.29 9.68 6.25
N THR A 43 -18.60 9.55 6.29
CA THR A 43 -19.43 10.58 6.97
C THR A 43 -19.82 10.15 8.38
N PRO A 44 -19.53 10.92 9.42
CA PRO A 44 -18.86 12.24 9.44
C PRO A 44 -17.34 12.21 9.64
N GLU A 45 -16.68 11.07 9.52
CA GLU A 45 -15.31 10.85 10.02
C GLU A 45 -14.22 11.54 9.17
N PHE A 46 -14.34 11.53 7.84
CA PHE A 46 -13.34 12.14 6.93
C PHE A 46 -13.95 12.51 5.57
N LEU A 47 -13.26 13.37 4.82
CA LEU A 47 -13.62 13.70 3.44
C LEU A 47 -13.08 12.64 2.48
N LEU A 48 -13.77 12.39 1.35
CA LEU A 48 -13.41 11.34 0.39
C LEU A 48 -13.36 11.87 -1.04
N ARG A 49 -12.28 11.58 -1.76
CA ARG A 49 -12.13 11.74 -3.21
C ARG A 49 -11.54 10.46 -3.81
N ALA A 50 -11.78 10.23 -5.11
CA ALA A 50 -11.13 9.17 -5.87
C ALA A 50 -10.15 9.77 -6.88
N VAL A 51 -9.08 9.04 -7.16
CA VAL A 51 -8.12 9.35 -8.25
C VAL A 51 -7.98 8.11 -9.11
N HIS A 52 -8.30 8.25 -10.38
CA HIS A 52 -8.04 7.25 -11.42
C HIS A 52 -6.82 7.65 -12.23
N VAL A 53 -5.87 6.74 -12.41
CA VAL A 53 -4.66 6.98 -13.23
C VAL A 53 -4.79 6.20 -14.53
N HIS A 54 -4.95 6.93 -15.62
CA HIS A 54 -4.96 6.38 -16.97
C HIS A 54 -3.53 6.24 -17.49
N HIS A 55 -3.05 5.00 -17.62
CA HIS A 55 -1.64 4.70 -17.90
C HIS A 55 -1.22 4.84 -19.37
N GLY A 56 -2.19 4.96 -20.31
CA GLY A 56 -1.91 5.07 -21.75
C GLY A 56 -1.37 3.80 -22.41
N ILE A 57 -1.49 2.63 -21.76
CA ILE A 57 -0.91 1.37 -22.25
C ILE A 57 -1.91 0.56 -23.07
N ARG A 58 -3.19 0.52 -22.65
CA ARG A 58 -4.18 -0.46 -23.13
C ARG A 58 -5.26 0.10 -24.07
N GLY A 59 -5.11 1.33 -24.58
CA GLY A 59 -6.08 1.95 -25.47
C GLY A 59 -7.53 1.79 -24.98
N ALA A 60 -8.38 1.14 -25.76
CA ALA A 60 -9.82 1.01 -25.46
C ALA A 60 -10.16 0.35 -24.10
N GLU A 61 -9.29 -0.51 -23.54
CA GLU A 61 -9.53 -1.07 -22.20
C GLU A 61 -9.34 0.00 -21.12
N ALA A 62 -8.32 0.84 -21.25
CA ALA A 62 -8.06 1.92 -20.31
C ALA A 62 -9.19 2.98 -20.36
N ASP A 63 -9.70 3.30 -21.56
CA ASP A 63 -10.83 4.19 -21.75
C ASP A 63 -12.12 3.61 -21.13
N ARG A 64 -12.34 2.30 -21.24
CA ARG A 64 -13.45 1.59 -20.59
C ARG A 64 -13.35 1.67 -19.07
N ASP A 65 -12.16 1.45 -18.51
CA ASP A 65 -11.92 1.47 -17.07
C ASP A 65 -12.08 2.89 -16.50
N GLU A 66 -11.68 3.93 -17.24
CA GLU A 66 -11.94 5.32 -16.91
C GLU A 66 -13.45 5.62 -16.91
N ALA A 67 -14.17 5.25 -17.98
CA ALA A 67 -15.62 5.46 -18.08
C ALA A 67 -16.37 4.72 -16.95
N PHE A 68 -15.91 3.54 -16.57
CA PHE A 68 -16.44 2.81 -15.43
C PHE A 68 -16.20 3.56 -14.11
N ALA A 69 -14.96 4.04 -13.87
CA ALA A 69 -14.61 4.79 -12.67
C ALA A 69 -15.45 6.07 -12.54
N GLN A 70 -15.69 6.78 -13.65
CA GLN A 70 -16.55 7.98 -13.71
C GLN A 70 -17.98 7.64 -13.27
N LYS A 71 -18.61 6.65 -13.89
CA LYS A 71 -19.98 6.21 -13.55
C LYS A 71 -20.12 5.76 -12.11
N LEU A 72 -19.14 4.99 -11.60
CA LEU A 72 -19.15 4.53 -10.23
C LEU A 72 -19.07 5.72 -9.25
N CYS A 73 -18.15 6.65 -9.48
CA CYS A 73 -17.99 7.83 -8.63
C CYS A 73 -19.22 8.74 -8.65
N GLU A 74 -19.84 8.92 -9.81
CA GLU A 74 -21.11 9.65 -9.95
C GLU A 74 -22.21 8.98 -9.11
N SER A 75 -22.38 7.66 -9.24
CA SER A 75 -23.39 6.90 -8.50
C SER A 75 -23.22 6.97 -6.98
N LEU A 76 -21.95 7.01 -6.53
CA LEU A 76 -21.59 7.12 -5.11
C LEU A 76 -21.51 8.57 -4.61
N SER A 77 -21.69 9.57 -5.49
CA SER A 77 -21.46 10.98 -5.17
C SER A 77 -20.08 11.19 -4.51
N VAL A 78 -19.02 10.66 -5.16
CA VAL A 78 -17.61 10.84 -4.77
C VAL A 78 -16.93 11.64 -5.87
N PRO A 79 -16.26 12.77 -5.56
CA PRO A 79 -15.47 13.50 -6.54
C PRO A 79 -14.36 12.63 -7.11
N LEU A 80 -14.20 12.63 -8.44
CA LEU A 80 -13.16 11.90 -9.16
C LEU A 80 -12.19 12.87 -9.85
N CYS A 81 -10.90 12.62 -9.69
CA CYS A 81 -9.84 13.19 -10.52
C CYS A 81 -9.31 12.10 -11.45
N VAL A 82 -9.26 12.37 -12.75
CA VAL A 82 -8.61 11.50 -13.74
C VAL A 82 -7.27 12.12 -14.11
N ALA A 83 -6.20 11.34 -13.99
CA ALA A 83 -4.85 11.76 -14.34
C ALA A 83 -4.28 10.87 -15.44
N TYR A 84 -3.78 11.48 -16.49
CA TYR A 84 -3.20 10.78 -17.64
C TYR A 84 -1.68 10.70 -17.51
N CYS A 85 -1.13 9.48 -17.67
CA CYS A 85 0.30 9.20 -17.69
C CYS A 85 0.67 8.45 -18.96
N HIS A 86 1.88 8.70 -19.46
CA HIS A 86 2.40 7.99 -20.62
C HIS A 86 3.49 7.00 -20.17
N VAL A 87 3.05 5.86 -19.65
CA VAL A 87 3.94 4.84 -19.06
C VAL A 87 4.99 4.31 -20.03
N PRO A 88 4.68 3.98 -21.31
CA PRO A 88 5.69 3.48 -22.25
C PRO A 88 6.84 4.47 -22.48
N ALA A 89 6.54 5.76 -22.59
CA ALA A 89 7.57 6.79 -22.77
C ALA A 89 8.46 6.92 -21.52
N TYR A 90 7.86 6.93 -20.35
CA TYR A 90 8.60 6.99 -19.08
C TYR A 90 9.48 5.75 -18.87
N ALA A 91 8.96 4.56 -19.18
CA ALA A 91 9.71 3.31 -19.10
C ALA A 91 10.94 3.32 -20.01
N ALA A 92 10.77 3.76 -21.27
CA ALA A 92 11.85 3.87 -22.24
C ALA A 92 12.93 4.90 -21.83
N GLU A 93 12.52 6.05 -21.33
CA GLU A 93 13.43 7.11 -20.88
C GLU A 93 14.29 6.70 -19.68
N HIS A 94 13.72 5.91 -18.75
CA HIS A 94 14.39 5.54 -17.50
C HIS A 94 14.94 4.11 -17.48
N GLY A 95 14.81 3.34 -18.56
CA GLY A 95 15.26 1.95 -18.64
C GLY A 95 14.53 0.99 -17.68
N LEU A 96 13.25 1.24 -17.45
CA LEU A 96 12.41 0.50 -16.52
C LEU A 96 11.46 -0.45 -17.27
N SER A 97 10.93 -1.46 -16.57
CA SER A 97 9.77 -2.20 -17.05
C SER A 97 8.51 -1.30 -17.02
N GLU A 98 7.52 -1.56 -17.88
CA GLU A 98 6.25 -0.83 -17.86
C GLU A 98 5.50 -0.97 -16.53
N GLU A 99 5.63 -2.12 -15.86
CA GLU A 99 5.05 -2.34 -14.53
C GLU A 99 5.67 -1.39 -13.48
N GLU A 100 6.99 -1.32 -13.46
CA GLU A 100 7.73 -0.45 -12.53
C GLU A 100 7.49 1.03 -12.81
N ALA A 101 7.55 1.42 -14.08
CA ALA A 101 7.23 2.77 -14.55
C ALA A 101 5.78 3.16 -14.18
N GLY A 102 4.82 2.30 -14.45
CA GLY A 102 3.41 2.51 -14.08
C GLY A 102 3.19 2.64 -12.58
N ARG A 103 3.94 1.86 -11.78
CA ARG A 103 3.92 1.96 -10.32
C ARG A 103 4.48 3.30 -9.84
N ILE A 104 5.62 3.73 -10.35
CA ILE A 104 6.25 5.02 -10.00
C ILE A 104 5.32 6.18 -10.34
N LEU A 105 4.84 6.24 -11.57
CA LEU A 105 3.95 7.30 -12.04
C LEU A 105 2.65 7.37 -11.24
N ARG A 106 2.07 6.21 -10.90
CA ARG A 106 0.87 6.16 -10.05
C ARG A 106 1.11 6.81 -8.70
N TYR A 107 2.23 6.49 -8.03
CA TYR A 107 2.53 7.12 -6.74
C TYR A 107 2.81 8.61 -6.87
N GLN A 108 3.54 9.04 -7.90
CA GLN A 108 3.79 10.47 -8.15
C GLN A 108 2.49 11.24 -8.35
N VAL A 109 1.56 10.70 -9.12
CA VAL A 109 0.23 11.31 -9.32
C VAL A 109 -0.54 11.41 -8.01
N LEU A 110 -0.62 10.31 -7.26
CA LEU A 110 -1.37 10.27 -6.00
C LEU A 110 -0.79 11.25 -4.96
N GLU A 111 0.54 11.32 -4.84
CA GLU A 111 1.21 12.27 -3.94
C GLU A 111 0.98 13.74 -4.37
N LYS A 112 1.03 14.00 -5.68
CA LYS A 112 0.77 15.33 -6.25
C LYS A 112 -0.69 15.77 -5.97
N GLU A 113 -1.65 14.90 -6.23
CA GLU A 113 -3.07 15.21 -5.98
C GLU A 113 -3.36 15.35 -4.47
N ALA A 114 -2.71 14.55 -3.63
CA ALA A 114 -2.80 14.71 -2.19
C ALA A 114 -2.25 16.07 -1.72
N GLY A 115 -1.09 16.47 -2.22
CA GLY A 115 -0.50 17.79 -1.89
C GLY A 115 -1.34 18.97 -2.37
N LYS A 116 -1.98 18.87 -3.53
CA LYS A 116 -2.92 19.89 -4.02
C LYS A 116 -4.14 20.00 -3.10
N TRP A 117 -4.74 18.87 -2.77
CA TRP A 117 -5.93 18.85 -1.93
C TRP A 117 -5.66 19.33 -0.52
N GLU A 118 -4.49 19.03 0.02
CA GLU A 118 -4.06 19.48 1.34
C GLU A 118 -4.02 21.02 1.45
N GLN A 119 -3.70 21.72 0.34
CA GLN A 119 -3.73 23.19 0.27
C GLN A 119 -5.15 23.78 0.25
N GLU A 120 -6.15 23.00 -0.13
CA GLU A 120 -7.58 23.39 -0.15
C GLU A 120 -8.27 23.19 1.21
N LEU A 121 -7.66 22.42 2.11
CA LEU A 121 -8.25 22.01 3.38
C LEU A 121 -7.89 22.99 4.52
N PRO A 122 -8.69 23.00 5.61
CA PRO A 122 -8.35 23.76 6.81
C PRO A 122 -6.98 23.36 7.36
N ALA A 123 -6.27 24.33 7.96
CA ALA A 123 -4.96 24.11 8.57
C ALA A 123 -5.03 22.98 9.62
N GLY A 124 -4.08 22.02 9.51
CA GLY A 124 -4.02 20.85 10.40
C GLY A 124 -4.70 19.60 9.85
N SER A 125 -5.51 19.69 8.78
CA SER A 125 -6.04 18.53 8.06
C SER A 125 -4.92 17.83 7.30
N ARG A 126 -4.99 16.49 7.23
CA ARG A 126 -4.03 15.66 6.47
C ARG A 126 -4.73 14.92 5.36
N VAL A 127 -4.07 14.78 4.22
CA VAL A 127 -4.58 13.95 3.13
C VAL A 127 -3.91 12.58 3.17
N LYS A 128 -4.70 11.53 3.33
CA LYS A 128 -4.28 10.13 3.26
C LYS A 128 -4.55 9.56 1.88
N ILE A 129 -3.72 8.59 1.45
CA ILE A 129 -3.86 7.88 0.18
C ILE A 129 -4.21 6.43 0.48
N ALA A 130 -5.44 6.04 0.22
CA ALA A 130 -5.93 4.68 0.44
C ALA A 130 -5.64 3.79 -0.78
N LEU A 131 -4.94 2.69 -0.53
CA LEU A 131 -4.54 1.68 -1.51
C LEU A 131 -5.27 0.36 -1.23
N ALA A 132 -5.72 -0.32 -2.25
CA ALA A 132 -6.58 -1.50 -2.17
C ALA A 132 -5.82 -2.83 -1.97
N HIS A 133 -4.64 -2.80 -1.33
CA HIS A 133 -3.97 -4.04 -0.95
C HIS A 133 -4.79 -4.77 0.12
N HIS A 134 -4.94 -6.07 -0.05
CA HIS A 134 -5.69 -6.93 0.85
C HIS A 134 -4.81 -8.02 1.49
N ARG A 135 -5.40 -8.87 2.35
CA ARG A 135 -4.69 -9.88 3.14
C ARG A 135 -3.85 -10.83 2.27
N ASP A 136 -4.43 -11.32 1.16
CA ASP A 136 -3.74 -12.28 0.28
C ASP A 136 -2.54 -11.61 -0.42
N ASP A 137 -2.63 -10.33 -0.80
CA ASP A 137 -1.48 -9.56 -1.32
C ASP A 137 -0.34 -9.51 -0.31
N ASN A 138 -0.67 -9.44 0.99
CA ASN A 138 0.33 -9.41 2.04
C ASN A 138 1.05 -10.75 2.15
N ALA A 139 0.33 -11.87 2.14
CA ALA A 139 0.92 -13.22 2.14
C ALA A 139 1.82 -13.44 0.92
N GLU A 140 1.36 -13.04 -0.29
CA GLU A 140 2.17 -13.06 -1.52
C GLU A 140 3.46 -12.25 -1.36
N THR A 141 3.37 -11.06 -0.76
CA THR A 141 4.52 -10.16 -0.56
C THR A 141 5.53 -10.74 0.42
N ILE A 142 5.08 -11.31 1.54
CA ILE A 142 5.95 -11.95 2.53
C ILE A 142 6.72 -13.11 1.89
N LEU A 143 6.02 -14.02 1.19
CA LEU A 143 6.64 -15.12 0.48
C LEU A 143 7.62 -14.64 -0.59
N HIS A 144 7.24 -13.66 -1.39
CA HIS A 144 8.12 -13.10 -2.41
C HIS A 144 9.41 -12.54 -1.80
N HIS A 145 9.30 -11.81 -0.69
CA HIS A 145 10.47 -11.26 0.01
C HIS A 145 11.32 -12.36 0.65
N LEU A 146 10.70 -13.40 1.23
CA LEU A 146 11.41 -14.54 1.78
C LEU A 146 12.26 -15.24 0.72
N LEU A 147 11.67 -15.51 -0.46
CA LEU A 147 12.35 -16.17 -1.58
C LEU A 147 13.47 -15.32 -2.20
N ARG A 148 13.47 -14.02 -1.97
CA ARG A 148 14.54 -13.09 -2.40
C ARG A 148 15.60 -12.84 -1.33
N GLY A 149 15.49 -13.45 -0.15
CA GLY A 149 16.44 -13.26 0.95
C GLY A 149 16.35 -11.89 1.61
N SER A 150 15.16 -11.29 1.67
CA SER A 150 14.95 -10.00 2.31
C SER A 150 15.15 -10.08 3.82
N GLY A 151 15.64 -8.99 4.43
CA GLY A 151 15.73 -8.85 5.89
C GLY A 151 14.35 -8.59 6.54
N LEU A 152 14.36 -8.33 7.87
CA LEU A 152 13.15 -8.21 8.70
C LEU A 152 12.12 -7.23 8.12
N THR A 153 12.56 -6.07 7.62
CA THR A 153 11.68 -5.06 7.02
C THR A 153 10.87 -5.59 5.83
N GLY A 154 11.49 -6.39 4.96
CA GLY A 154 10.78 -7.01 3.84
C GLY A 154 9.87 -8.15 4.27
N LEU A 155 10.31 -8.97 5.22
CA LEU A 155 9.56 -10.09 5.76
C LEU A 155 8.35 -9.66 6.62
N ALA A 156 8.34 -8.42 7.12
CA ALA A 156 7.17 -7.82 7.77
C ALA A 156 5.98 -7.62 6.83
N GLY A 157 6.19 -7.77 5.52
CA GLY A 157 5.15 -7.63 4.51
C GLY A 157 4.69 -6.19 4.27
N ILE A 158 3.42 -6.05 3.92
CA ILE A 158 2.81 -4.76 3.60
C ILE A 158 2.36 -4.07 4.88
N ARG A 159 2.89 -2.87 5.14
CA ARG A 159 2.51 -2.08 6.33
C ARG A 159 1.11 -1.49 6.18
N PRO A 160 0.27 -1.52 7.24
CA PRO A 160 -1.04 -0.87 7.24
C PRO A 160 -0.96 0.63 6.93
N VAL A 161 0.02 1.31 7.53
CA VAL A 161 0.30 2.73 7.33
C VAL A 161 1.76 2.93 6.95
N GLN A 162 2.00 3.78 5.97
CA GLN A 162 3.35 4.19 5.53
C GLN A 162 3.33 5.63 5.04
N GLY A 163 3.74 6.55 5.89
CA GLY A 163 3.57 7.98 5.65
C GLY A 163 2.10 8.33 5.48
N ARG A 164 1.72 8.95 4.36
CA ARG A 164 0.31 9.24 4.06
C ARG A 164 -0.46 8.07 3.44
N ARG A 165 0.20 6.97 3.09
CA ARG A 165 -0.42 5.80 2.46
C ARG A 165 -1.03 4.89 3.50
N ILE A 166 -2.31 4.55 3.33
CA ILE A 166 -3.07 3.65 4.20
C ILE A 166 -3.63 2.47 3.40
N ARG A 167 -3.84 1.34 4.05
CA ARG A 167 -4.31 0.10 3.39
C ARG A 167 -5.44 -0.54 4.21
N PRO A 168 -6.63 0.01 4.12
CA PRO A 168 -7.76 -0.40 4.96
C PRO A 168 -8.20 -1.86 4.73
N LEU A 169 -7.96 -2.43 3.54
CA LEU A 169 -8.37 -3.79 3.20
C LEU A 169 -7.35 -4.87 3.59
N LEU A 170 -6.21 -4.57 4.22
CA LEU A 170 -5.26 -5.59 4.66
C LEU A 170 -5.83 -6.59 5.66
N CYS A 171 -6.91 -6.25 6.34
CA CYS A 171 -7.59 -7.14 7.27
C CYS A 171 -8.55 -8.13 6.60
N VAL A 172 -8.86 -7.99 5.30
CA VAL A 172 -9.84 -8.82 4.57
C VAL A 172 -9.20 -9.58 3.42
N GLY A 173 -9.70 -10.77 3.12
CA GLY A 173 -9.26 -11.57 1.99
C GLY A 173 -10.03 -11.28 0.71
N ARG A 174 -9.49 -11.75 -0.42
CA ARG A 174 -10.08 -11.58 -1.74
C ARG A 174 -11.51 -12.13 -1.86
N GLU A 175 -11.77 -13.28 -1.24
CA GLU A 175 -13.10 -13.89 -1.24
C GLU A 175 -14.11 -13.02 -0.49
N GLU A 176 -13.71 -12.43 0.65
CA GLU A 176 -14.55 -11.49 1.40
C GLU A 176 -14.86 -10.23 0.58
N ILE A 177 -13.89 -9.73 -0.21
CA ILE A 177 -14.06 -8.59 -1.12
C ILE A 177 -15.11 -8.92 -2.19
N ARG A 178 -14.94 -10.06 -2.88
CA ARG A 178 -15.87 -10.50 -3.92
C ARG A 178 -17.28 -10.71 -3.38
N ALA A 179 -17.40 -11.44 -2.29
CA ALA A 179 -18.71 -11.69 -1.64
C ALA A 179 -19.40 -10.37 -1.24
N TYR A 180 -18.65 -9.36 -0.77
CA TYR A 180 -19.20 -8.05 -0.43
C TYR A 180 -19.72 -7.31 -1.65
N LEU A 181 -18.98 -7.32 -2.76
CA LEU A 181 -19.40 -6.66 -4.01
C LEU A 181 -20.61 -7.35 -4.64
N GLU A 182 -20.61 -8.69 -4.67
CA GLU A 182 -21.73 -9.51 -5.20
C GLU A 182 -23.01 -9.27 -4.39
N ALA A 183 -22.91 -9.31 -3.05
CA ALA A 183 -24.06 -9.05 -2.18
C ALA A 183 -24.61 -7.63 -2.33
N GLY A 184 -23.76 -6.66 -2.68
CA GLY A 184 -24.15 -5.28 -2.96
C GLY A 184 -24.59 -5.04 -4.41
N HIS A 185 -24.56 -6.05 -5.28
CA HIS A 185 -24.76 -5.91 -6.74
C HIS A 185 -23.87 -4.83 -7.38
N ILE A 186 -22.61 -4.72 -6.88
CA ILE A 186 -21.64 -3.74 -7.33
C ILE A 186 -20.76 -4.38 -8.40
N SER A 187 -20.78 -3.82 -9.61
CA SER A 187 -19.94 -4.27 -10.73
C SER A 187 -18.50 -3.77 -10.59
N TRP A 188 -17.56 -4.45 -11.26
CA TRP A 188 -16.15 -4.04 -11.38
C TRP A 188 -15.61 -4.43 -12.76
N CYS A 189 -14.47 -3.84 -13.15
CA CYS A 189 -13.74 -4.23 -14.35
C CYS A 189 -12.83 -5.44 -14.06
N GLU A 190 -12.86 -6.45 -14.93
CA GLU A 190 -11.88 -7.52 -14.88
C GLU A 190 -10.62 -7.11 -15.65
N ASP A 191 -9.47 -7.24 -14.99
CA ASP A 191 -8.17 -6.93 -15.58
C ASP A 191 -7.60 -8.18 -16.28
N SER A 192 -7.47 -8.11 -17.61
CA SER A 192 -6.95 -9.19 -18.46
C SER A 192 -5.50 -9.58 -18.12
N THR A 193 -4.69 -8.67 -17.54
CA THR A 193 -3.28 -8.93 -17.19
C THR A 193 -3.09 -9.70 -15.88
N ASN A 194 -4.12 -9.83 -15.05
CA ASN A 194 -4.04 -10.62 -13.81
C ASN A 194 -3.78 -12.12 -14.06
N GLN A 195 -3.90 -12.60 -15.29
CA GLN A 195 -3.73 -14.01 -15.67
C GLN A 195 -2.34 -14.33 -16.26
N SER A 196 -1.47 -13.33 -16.51
CA SER A 196 -0.14 -13.60 -17.07
C SER A 196 0.76 -14.31 -16.06
N PRO A 197 1.29 -15.53 -16.37
CA PRO A 197 2.18 -16.27 -15.48
C PRO A 197 3.62 -15.72 -15.46
N ASP A 198 3.92 -14.70 -16.26
CA ASP A 198 5.28 -14.20 -16.48
C ASP A 198 5.87 -13.52 -15.22
N TYR A 199 5.00 -13.06 -14.30
CA TYR A 199 5.44 -12.40 -13.09
C TYR A 199 5.56 -13.36 -11.91
N THR A 200 6.67 -13.30 -11.19
CA THR A 200 6.94 -14.14 -10.00
C THR A 200 5.81 -14.06 -8.98
N ARG A 201 5.21 -12.89 -8.79
CA ARG A 201 4.08 -12.69 -7.86
C ARG A 201 2.83 -13.45 -8.32
N ASN A 202 2.53 -13.45 -9.62
CA ASN A 202 1.40 -14.22 -10.16
C ASN A 202 1.62 -15.73 -10.00
N ARG A 203 2.87 -16.23 -10.13
CA ARG A 203 3.20 -17.63 -9.84
C ARG A 203 3.03 -17.99 -8.37
N ILE A 204 3.44 -17.12 -7.46
CA ILE A 204 3.20 -17.32 -6.02
C ILE A 204 1.71 -17.44 -5.74
N ARG A 205 0.89 -16.53 -6.29
CA ARG A 205 -0.57 -16.49 -6.15
C ARG A 205 -1.26 -17.74 -6.72
N SER A 206 -0.92 -18.12 -7.95
CA SER A 206 -1.68 -19.14 -8.70
C SER A 206 -1.17 -20.56 -8.49
N GLN A 207 0.07 -20.76 -8.04
CA GLN A 207 0.69 -22.07 -7.94
C GLN A 207 1.23 -22.35 -6.55
N VAL A 208 2.05 -21.46 -5.97
CA VAL A 208 2.76 -21.75 -4.72
C VAL A 208 1.83 -21.71 -3.52
N LEU A 209 1.07 -20.65 -3.31
CA LEU A 209 0.13 -20.54 -2.18
C LEU A 209 -0.93 -21.64 -2.21
N PRO A 210 -1.60 -21.95 -3.35
CA PRO A 210 -2.51 -23.08 -3.42
C PRO A 210 -1.84 -24.42 -3.09
N LEU A 211 -0.62 -24.66 -3.59
CA LEU A 211 0.12 -25.89 -3.28
C LEU A 211 0.45 -26.00 -1.78
N LEU A 212 0.89 -24.91 -1.15
CA LEU A 212 1.16 -24.90 0.29
C LEU A 212 -0.11 -25.23 1.09
N LYS A 213 -1.26 -24.66 0.70
CA LYS A 213 -2.55 -24.92 1.36
C LYS A 213 -3.02 -26.37 1.19
N THR A 214 -2.84 -26.96 0.03
CA THR A 214 -3.37 -28.31 -0.26
C THR A 214 -2.41 -29.43 0.13
N ALA A 215 -1.10 -29.24 -0.04
CA ALA A 215 -0.11 -30.31 0.14
C ALA A 215 0.66 -30.24 1.47
N VAL A 216 0.65 -29.08 2.14
CA VAL A 216 1.45 -28.89 3.38
C VAL A 216 0.56 -28.58 4.57
N ASN A 217 -0.19 -27.48 4.51
CA ASN A 217 -1.05 -27.05 5.61
C ASN A 217 -2.15 -26.10 5.08
N GLU A 218 -3.42 -26.44 5.33
CA GLU A 218 -4.57 -25.64 4.93
C GLU A 218 -4.50 -24.19 5.42
N GLN A 219 -3.89 -23.97 6.60
CA GLN A 219 -3.70 -22.67 7.23
C GLN A 219 -2.36 -21.99 6.86
N ALA A 220 -1.65 -22.47 5.83
CA ALA A 220 -0.33 -21.97 5.46
C ALA A 220 -0.31 -20.44 5.25
N GLU A 221 -1.33 -19.90 4.58
CA GLU A 221 -1.46 -18.45 4.34
C GLU A 221 -1.60 -17.66 5.65
N GLU A 222 -2.43 -18.14 6.58
CA GLU A 222 -2.61 -17.51 7.90
C GLU A 222 -1.30 -17.53 8.70
N HIS A 223 -0.59 -18.66 8.70
CA HIS A 223 0.70 -18.78 9.39
C HIS A 223 1.78 -17.88 8.78
N ILE A 224 1.79 -17.68 7.45
CA ILE A 224 2.68 -16.73 6.78
C ILE A 224 2.39 -15.31 7.27
N LEU A 225 1.12 -14.91 7.31
CA LEU A 225 0.71 -13.59 7.78
C LEU A 225 1.06 -13.39 9.25
N GLN A 226 0.83 -14.38 10.10
CA GLN A 226 1.18 -14.35 11.52
C GLN A 226 2.69 -14.22 11.72
N ALA A 227 3.50 -14.96 10.97
CA ALA A 227 4.96 -14.82 10.99
C ALA A 227 5.38 -13.41 10.57
N GLY A 228 4.81 -12.86 9.49
CA GLY A 228 5.05 -11.49 9.04
C GLY A 228 4.69 -10.45 10.11
N GLN A 229 3.59 -10.62 10.83
CA GLN A 229 3.18 -9.75 11.92
C GLN A 229 4.19 -9.76 13.08
N ILE A 230 4.65 -10.95 13.52
CA ILE A 230 5.66 -11.08 14.58
C ILE A 230 6.97 -10.42 14.15
N ILE A 231 7.40 -10.67 12.92
CA ILE A 231 8.60 -10.07 12.34
C ILE A 231 8.44 -8.53 12.26
N GLY A 232 7.27 -8.04 11.91
CA GLY A 232 6.96 -6.61 11.87
C GLY A 232 7.08 -5.93 13.23
N GLN A 233 6.63 -6.60 14.30
CA GLN A 233 6.79 -6.11 15.67
C GLN A 233 8.27 -6.06 16.08
N ALA A 234 9.04 -7.08 15.71
CA ALA A 234 10.49 -7.10 15.96
C ALA A 234 11.23 -6.00 15.18
N ASP A 235 10.87 -5.79 13.87
CA ASP A 235 11.43 -4.71 13.04
C ASP A 235 11.12 -3.32 13.64
N ALA A 236 9.89 -3.12 14.11
CA ALA A 236 9.48 -1.85 14.74
C ALA A 236 10.26 -1.59 16.03
N TYR A 237 10.41 -2.59 16.89
CA TYR A 237 11.19 -2.47 18.10
C TYR A 237 12.68 -2.12 17.84
N LEU A 238 13.30 -2.81 16.86
CA LEU A 238 14.70 -2.54 16.50
C LEU A 238 14.88 -1.15 15.88
N ARG A 239 13.90 -0.65 15.11
CA ARG A 239 13.91 0.73 14.62
C ARG A 239 13.82 1.73 15.75
N GLN A 240 12.93 1.49 16.71
CA GLN A 240 12.80 2.36 17.88
C GLN A 240 14.10 2.39 18.67
N GLN A 241 14.73 1.24 18.93
CA GLN A 241 16.02 1.17 19.63
C GLN A 241 17.13 1.92 18.87
N ALA A 242 17.17 1.78 17.54
CA ALA A 242 18.13 2.53 16.73
C ALA A 242 17.89 4.04 16.78
N GLU A 243 16.64 4.48 16.75
CA GLU A 243 16.27 5.89 16.90
C GLU A 243 16.66 6.45 18.27
N GLU A 244 16.40 5.73 19.35
CA GLU A 244 16.78 6.13 20.70
C GLU A 244 18.31 6.30 20.82
N ILE A 245 19.09 5.32 20.31
CA ILE A 245 20.56 5.40 20.28
C ILE A 245 21.03 6.58 19.42
N TRP A 246 20.37 6.84 18.30
CA TRP A 246 20.68 7.96 17.42
C TRP A 246 20.48 9.28 18.13
N GLN A 247 19.32 9.48 18.77
CA GLN A 247 18.99 10.73 19.46
C GLN A 247 19.95 11.02 20.63
N GLU A 248 20.41 9.98 21.33
CA GLU A 248 21.35 10.11 22.46
C GLU A 248 22.79 10.38 22.00
N ALA A 249 23.20 9.80 20.87
CA ALA A 249 24.59 9.78 20.45
C ALA A 249 24.91 10.72 19.28
N VAL A 250 23.89 11.28 18.60
CA VAL A 250 24.12 12.14 17.44
C VAL A 250 24.90 13.40 17.83
N CYS A 251 25.96 13.67 17.09
CA CYS A 251 26.79 14.87 17.23
C CYS A 251 27.03 15.53 15.87
N GLY A 252 27.13 16.88 15.83
CA GLY A 252 27.41 17.62 14.60
C GLY A 252 26.26 17.57 13.61
N ARG A 253 25.14 18.23 13.91
CA ARG A 253 24.08 18.51 12.93
C ARG A 253 24.43 19.78 12.15
N GLU A 254 25.14 19.61 11.03
CA GLU A 254 25.15 20.61 9.93
C GLU A 254 24.10 20.20 8.90
N GLU A 255 23.63 21.13 8.07
CA GLU A 255 22.44 20.96 7.21
C GLU A 255 22.37 19.64 6.40
N ASP A 256 23.53 18.98 6.15
CA ASP A 256 23.62 17.73 5.38
C ASP A 256 24.48 16.62 6.06
N LEU A 257 24.93 16.81 7.29
CA LEU A 257 25.82 15.86 7.96
C LEU A 257 25.39 15.63 9.41
N ALA A 258 24.96 14.41 9.69
CA ALA A 258 24.77 13.92 11.04
C ALA A 258 25.70 12.73 11.29
N ALA A 259 26.38 12.71 12.43
CA ALA A 259 27.35 11.68 12.77
C ALA A 259 27.07 11.08 14.15
N ILE A 260 27.42 9.82 14.32
CA ILE A 260 27.42 9.13 15.60
C ILE A 260 28.87 8.76 15.96
N PRO A 261 29.35 8.95 17.20
CA PRO A 261 30.68 8.55 17.60
C PRO A 261 30.94 7.06 17.36
N LEU A 262 32.11 6.72 16.77
CA LEU A 262 32.46 5.34 16.47
C LEU A 262 32.41 4.44 17.70
N THR A 263 32.76 4.97 18.89
CA THR A 263 32.69 4.27 20.15
C THR A 263 31.27 3.91 20.57
N ALA A 264 30.28 4.77 20.29
CA ALA A 264 28.86 4.50 20.54
C ALA A 264 28.33 3.46 19.55
N PHE A 265 28.68 3.60 18.26
CA PHE A 265 28.33 2.64 17.23
C PHE A 265 28.93 1.24 17.46
N ALA A 266 30.26 1.17 17.79
CA ALA A 266 30.96 -0.10 17.95
C ALA A 266 30.44 -0.97 19.10
N ARG A 267 29.84 -0.35 20.12
CA ARG A 267 29.27 -1.05 21.29
C ARG A 267 27.93 -1.72 20.99
N GLN A 268 27.28 -1.36 19.89
CA GLN A 268 25.96 -1.90 19.58
C GLN A 268 26.02 -3.33 19.02
N PRO A 269 24.99 -4.16 19.28
CA PRO A 269 24.82 -5.43 18.60
C PRO A 269 24.80 -5.26 17.07
N GLU A 270 25.28 -6.26 16.33
CA GLU A 270 25.39 -6.19 14.85
C GLU A 270 24.06 -5.83 14.17
N ILE A 271 22.95 -6.35 14.69
CA ILE A 271 21.64 -6.04 14.15
C ILE A 271 21.30 -4.54 14.29
N LEU A 272 21.59 -3.93 15.43
CA LEU A 272 21.34 -2.49 15.64
C LEU A 272 22.27 -1.61 14.81
N LYS A 273 23.53 -2.03 14.58
CA LYS A 273 24.43 -1.34 13.65
C LYS A 273 23.84 -1.23 12.26
N THR A 274 23.19 -2.30 11.77
CA THR A 274 22.51 -2.28 10.47
C THR A 274 21.37 -1.25 10.43
N TYR A 275 20.58 -1.15 11.49
CA TYR A 275 19.49 -0.17 11.58
C TYR A 275 20.02 1.26 11.73
N LEU A 276 21.09 1.48 12.47
CA LEU A 276 21.74 2.80 12.59
C LEU A 276 22.30 3.27 11.24
N ILE A 277 22.95 2.38 10.47
CA ILE A 277 23.45 2.73 9.13
C ILE A 277 22.28 3.12 8.22
N ARG A 278 21.17 2.38 8.23
CA ARG A 278 19.99 2.74 7.45
C ARG A 278 19.42 4.09 7.86
N HIS A 279 19.33 4.33 9.17
CA HIS A 279 18.85 5.61 9.69
C HIS A 279 19.73 6.80 9.26
N MET A 280 21.03 6.58 9.05
CA MET A 280 21.97 7.59 8.54
C MET A 280 21.81 7.85 7.03
N LEU A 281 21.21 6.93 6.29
CA LEU A 281 21.05 7.01 4.83
C LEU A 281 19.66 7.49 4.39
N ASP A 282 18.67 7.42 5.29
CA ASP A 282 17.30 7.92 5.11
C ASP A 282 17.20 9.43 5.45
#